data_e17a0682c9874cd040b17b3a095a471d
#
_entry.id   e17a0682c9874cd040b17b3a095a471d
#
_cell.length_a   1.000
_cell.length_b   1.000
_cell.length_c   1.000
_cell.angle_alpha   90.00
_cell.angle_beta   90.00
_cell.angle_gamma   90.00
#
_symmetry.space_group_name_H-M   'P 1'
#
loop_
_entity.id
_entity.type
_entity.pdbx_description
1 polymer ?
#
loop_
_entity_poly.entity_id
_entity_poly.type
_entity_poly.pdbx_seq_one_letter_code
_entity_poly.pdbx_strand_id
1 'polypeptide(L)'
;MSDQGYLIMALDKSKFVEMARPLARSIRLFDPTRPVGLVYNEGSVSGESDLSDFDVTVDMPNSAKLIGIQNRFRLNQYTPFRKTMLVDADCVMVKHGIEWYWHLFDGRPLGMLSSKVKTGVWHGKEISEMCAILNVPYVAKGNAGVLYFEKNQITDQIFEYMTEIALYHNEQISRIHRDKRGGFASEPIIGAAFGAFGLETQSAVKEVGSLMITTWLARRCVFDVKLGVSYLEKPAGLWGNVNHPLLAKSWVAHSPIFAHFIKLKPEPVYRSLVEQISSLTPACPNGQTNS
;
A
#
# COMPACT_ATOMS: atom_id res chain seq x y z
N MET A 1 -16.19 -17.30 -5.91
CA MET A 1 -15.26 -16.26 -5.42
C MET A 1 -13.90 -16.56 -6.01
N SER A 2 -13.18 -15.58 -6.50
CA SER A 2 -11.79 -15.76 -6.96
C SER A 2 -10.89 -16.11 -5.77
N ASP A 3 -9.93 -17.01 -5.98
CA ASP A 3 -8.97 -17.39 -4.96
C ASP A 3 -8.02 -16.24 -4.60
N GLN A 4 -7.64 -15.43 -5.60
CA GLN A 4 -6.72 -14.30 -5.48
C GLN A 4 -7.37 -13.01 -5.97
N GLY A 5 -7.05 -11.88 -5.35
CA GLY A 5 -7.52 -10.57 -5.81
C GLY A 5 -6.85 -9.40 -5.09
N TYR A 6 -6.99 -8.25 -5.70
CA TYR A 6 -6.53 -6.98 -5.14
C TYR A 6 -7.62 -6.37 -4.27
N LEU A 7 -7.23 -5.79 -3.16
CA LEU A 7 -8.13 -5.05 -2.28
C LEU A 7 -7.65 -3.61 -2.14
N ILE A 8 -8.55 -2.67 -2.29
CA ILE A 8 -8.29 -1.24 -2.09
C ILE A 8 -9.19 -0.77 -0.97
N MET A 9 -8.63 -0.04 0.00
CA MET A 9 -9.39 0.53 1.09
C MET A 9 -9.63 2.03 0.85
N ALA A 10 -10.90 2.44 0.81
CA ALA A 10 -11.30 3.83 0.64
C ALA A 10 -12.40 4.19 1.65
N LEU A 11 -12.04 4.61 2.85
CA LEU A 11 -12.95 4.90 3.95
C LEU A 11 -13.01 6.40 4.26
N ASP A 12 -14.13 6.84 4.83
CA ASP A 12 -14.37 8.14 5.45
C ASP A 12 -14.46 9.35 4.50
N LYS A 13 -13.93 9.28 3.29
CA LYS A 13 -13.92 10.41 2.33
C LYS A 13 -14.00 9.93 0.90
N SER A 14 -14.88 10.53 0.12
CA SER A 14 -15.08 10.23 -1.32
C SER A 14 -13.80 10.34 -2.14
N LYS A 15 -12.90 11.25 -1.80
CA LYS A 15 -11.61 11.38 -2.49
C LYS A 15 -10.78 10.10 -2.51
N PHE A 16 -10.93 9.20 -1.52
CA PHE A 16 -10.20 7.92 -1.53
C PHE A 16 -10.79 6.94 -2.54
N VAL A 17 -12.10 7.00 -2.79
CA VAL A 17 -12.73 6.27 -3.90
C VAL A 17 -12.23 6.81 -5.24
N GLU A 18 -12.19 8.13 -5.39
CA GLU A 18 -11.65 8.76 -6.60
C GLU A 18 -10.18 8.40 -6.87
N MET A 19 -9.37 8.25 -5.82
CA MET A 19 -7.99 7.79 -5.94
C MET A 19 -7.90 6.30 -6.28
N ALA A 20 -8.81 5.48 -5.77
CA ALA A 20 -8.84 4.04 -5.99
C ALA A 20 -9.19 3.66 -7.44
N ARG A 21 -9.98 4.48 -8.15
CA ARG A 21 -10.41 4.21 -9.54
C ARG A 21 -9.24 4.12 -10.54
N PRO A 22 -8.33 5.10 -10.63
CA PRO A 22 -7.14 4.97 -11.49
C PRO A 22 -6.27 3.76 -11.13
N LEU A 23 -6.16 3.42 -9.84
CA LEU A 23 -5.46 2.22 -9.41
C LEU A 23 -6.15 0.96 -9.94
N ALA A 24 -7.48 0.84 -9.80
CA ALA A 24 -8.23 -0.31 -10.31
C ALA A 24 -8.06 -0.47 -11.83
N ARG A 25 -8.15 0.63 -12.59
CA ARG A 25 -7.92 0.64 -14.05
C ARG A 25 -6.50 0.21 -14.40
N SER A 26 -5.50 0.69 -13.66
CA SER A 26 -4.11 0.31 -13.91
C SER A 26 -3.84 -1.16 -13.58
N ILE A 27 -4.44 -1.69 -12.53
CA ILE A 27 -4.37 -3.13 -12.23
C ILE A 27 -4.99 -3.93 -13.38
N ARG A 28 -6.19 -3.56 -13.84
CA ARG A 28 -6.88 -4.25 -14.94
C ARG A 28 -6.08 -4.20 -16.25
N LEU A 29 -5.30 -3.15 -16.48
CA LEU A 29 -4.42 -3.04 -17.64
C LEU A 29 -3.23 -4.01 -17.57
N PHE A 30 -2.61 -4.19 -16.41
CA PHE A 30 -1.37 -4.95 -16.25
C PHE A 30 -1.56 -6.35 -15.64
N ASP A 31 -2.68 -6.59 -14.96
CA ASP A 31 -3.08 -7.90 -14.43
C ASP A 31 -4.61 -8.10 -14.59
N PRO A 32 -5.07 -8.36 -15.81
CA PRO A 32 -6.51 -8.46 -16.13
C PRO A 32 -7.16 -9.72 -15.56
N THR A 33 -6.40 -10.64 -15.00
CA THR A 33 -6.89 -11.94 -14.57
C THR A 33 -7.39 -11.97 -13.13
N ARG A 34 -6.94 -11.01 -12.31
CA ARG A 34 -7.31 -10.94 -10.89
C ARG A 34 -8.30 -9.83 -10.64
N PRO A 35 -9.42 -10.12 -9.95
CA PRO A 35 -10.42 -9.12 -9.63
C PRO A 35 -9.88 -8.07 -8.66
N VAL A 36 -10.46 -6.87 -8.76
CA VAL A 36 -10.19 -5.73 -7.89
C VAL A 36 -11.39 -5.48 -7.00
N GLY A 37 -11.21 -5.60 -5.69
CA GLY A 37 -12.20 -5.29 -4.67
C GLY A 37 -11.98 -3.92 -4.06
N LEU A 38 -13.07 -3.21 -3.77
CA LEU A 38 -13.08 -1.98 -3.00
C LEU A 38 -13.75 -2.22 -1.65
N VAL A 39 -13.06 -1.88 -0.56
CA VAL A 39 -13.68 -1.74 0.75
C VAL A 39 -13.96 -0.26 0.97
N TYR A 40 -15.23 0.06 1.24
CA TYR A 40 -15.72 1.41 1.43
C TYR A 40 -16.63 1.50 2.66
N ASN A 41 -17.05 2.71 3.04
CA ASN A 41 -18.08 2.96 4.04
C ASN A 41 -18.98 4.12 3.62
N GLU A 42 -20.07 4.33 4.36
CA GLU A 42 -21.04 5.39 4.10
C GLU A 42 -20.39 6.78 3.95
N GLY A 43 -19.33 7.07 4.69
CA GLY A 43 -18.61 8.35 4.62
C GLY A 43 -17.76 8.53 3.35
N SER A 44 -17.50 7.46 2.59
CA SER A 44 -16.66 7.49 1.39
C SER A 44 -17.44 7.37 0.08
N VAL A 45 -18.70 6.99 0.12
CA VAL A 45 -19.56 6.81 -1.06
C VAL A 45 -20.80 7.70 -0.93
N SER A 46 -21.08 8.49 -1.96
CA SER A 46 -22.36 9.17 -2.15
C SER A 46 -23.20 8.42 -3.17
N GLY A 47 -24.50 8.68 -3.23
CA GLY A 47 -25.41 8.01 -4.19
C GLY A 47 -25.02 8.19 -5.67
N GLU A 48 -24.13 9.14 -5.99
CA GLU A 48 -23.59 9.41 -7.31
C GLU A 48 -22.21 8.79 -7.56
N SER A 49 -21.64 8.07 -6.56
CA SER A 49 -20.31 7.49 -6.71
C SER A 49 -20.33 6.34 -7.71
N ASP A 50 -19.51 6.48 -8.75
CA ASP A 50 -19.33 5.45 -9.77
C ASP A 50 -18.34 4.39 -9.26
N LEU A 51 -18.84 3.20 -8.96
CA LEU A 51 -18.05 2.04 -8.48
C LEU A 51 -17.79 1.00 -9.59
N SER A 52 -18.12 1.30 -10.85
CA SER A 52 -18.00 0.36 -11.98
C SER A 52 -16.56 -0.07 -12.30
N ASP A 53 -15.55 0.65 -11.76
CA ASP A 53 -14.15 0.28 -11.90
C ASP A 53 -13.75 -0.91 -11.01
N PHE A 54 -14.64 -1.41 -10.12
CA PHE A 54 -14.35 -2.48 -9.18
C PHE A 54 -15.20 -3.72 -9.48
N ASP A 55 -14.58 -4.91 -9.41
CA ASP A 55 -15.27 -6.18 -9.67
C ASP A 55 -16.10 -6.62 -8.46
N VAL A 56 -15.69 -6.22 -7.26
CA VAL A 56 -16.39 -6.50 -6.00
C VAL A 56 -16.32 -5.27 -5.10
N THR A 57 -17.44 -4.92 -4.50
CA THR A 57 -17.50 -3.85 -3.50
C THR A 57 -17.98 -4.40 -2.16
N VAL A 58 -17.35 -3.99 -1.07
CA VAL A 58 -17.65 -4.47 0.27
C VAL A 58 -17.86 -3.27 1.20
N ASP A 59 -19.05 -3.16 1.74
CA ASP A 59 -19.34 -2.16 2.77
C ASP A 59 -18.71 -2.59 4.11
N MET A 60 -17.93 -1.70 4.68
CA MET A 60 -17.27 -1.89 5.96
C MET A 60 -17.81 -0.90 6.97
N PRO A 61 -18.68 -1.30 7.88
CA PRO A 61 -19.27 -0.39 8.83
C PRO A 61 -18.22 0.28 9.71
N ASN A 62 -18.46 1.54 10.04
CA ASN A 62 -17.59 2.33 10.90
C ASN A 62 -17.32 1.60 12.21
N SER A 63 -16.07 1.59 12.63
CA SER A 63 -15.68 1.07 13.94
C SER A 63 -15.89 2.16 15.00
N ALA A 64 -16.47 1.80 16.13
CA ALA A 64 -16.51 2.69 17.29
C ALA A 64 -15.13 2.91 17.93
N LYS A 65 -14.16 2.04 17.64
CA LYS A 65 -12.86 1.99 18.32
C LYS A 65 -11.67 2.30 17.41
N LEU A 66 -11.77 2.01 16.12
CA LEU A 66 -10.72 2.23 15.13
C LEU A 66 -11.13 3.32 14.16
N ILE A 67 -10.26 4.28 13.89
CA ILE A 67 -10.53 5.43 13.04
C ILE A 67 -9.56 5.51 11.86
N GLY A 68 -10.05 5.97 10.72
CA GLY A 68 -9.24 6.20 9.53
C GLY A 68 -8.40 4.98 9.13
N ILE A 69 -7.09 5.18 8.97
CA ILE A 69 -6.15 4.13 8.53
C ILE A 69 -6.06 2.92 9.47
N GLN A 70 -6.48 3.05 10.74
CA GLN A 70 -6.50 1.92 11.68
C GLN A 70 -7.46 0.82 11.25
N ASN A 71 -8.50 1.15 10.48
CA ASN A 71 -9.44 0.18 9.94
C ASN A 71 -8.79 -0.86 9.03
N ARG A 72 -7.57 -0.61 8.51
CA ARG A 72 -6.83 -1.61 7.74
C ARG A 72 -6.54 -2.90 8.55
N PHE A 73 -6.53 -2.83 9.89
CA PHE A 73 -6.34 -3.99 10.76
C PHE A 73 -7.60 -4.87 10.92
N ARG A 74 -8.68 -4.55 10.20
CA ARG A 74 -9.90 -5.36 10.12
C ARG A 74 -10.10 -5.98 8.74
N LEU A 75 -9.23 -5.70 7.77
CA LEU A 75 -9.45 -6.05 6.36
C LEU A 75 -9.45 -7.56 6.09
N ASN A 76 -8.82 -8.39 6.96
CA ASN A 76 -8.93 -9.84 6.89
C ASN A 76 -10.39 -10.33 6.96
N GLN A 77 -11.26 -9.62 7.70
CA GLN A 77 -12.69 -9.94 7.84
C GLN A 77 -13.51 -9.48 6.62
N TYR A 78 -13.06 -8.45 5.91
CA TYR A 78 -13.81 -7.79 4.82
C TYR A 78 -13.30 -8.14 3.42
N THR A 79 -12.14 -8.76 3.29
CA THR A 79 -11.69 -9.20 1.97
C THR A 79 -12.59 -10.30 1.40
N PRO A 80 -13.02 -10.20 0.13
CA PRO A 80 -13.76 -11.26 -0.55
C PRO A 80 -12.86 -12.38 -1.09
N PHE A 81 -11.53 -12.25 -0.96
CA PHE A 81 -10.54 -13.17 -1.52
C PHE A 81 -9.90 -14.04 -0.44
N ARG A 82 -9.50 -15.26 -0.81
CA ARG A 82 -8.69 -16.10 0.08
C ARG A 82 -7.26 -15.57 0.19
N LYS A 83 -6.67 -15.16 -0.93
CA LYS A 83 -5.36 -14.51 -1.01
C LYS A 83 -5.56 -13.07 -1.47
N THR A 84 -5.10 -12.14 -0.68
CA THR A 84 -5.37 -10.72 -0.89
C THR A 84 -4.07 -9.94 -1.04
N MET A 85 -3.96 -9.14 -2.09
CA MET A 85 -2.96 -8.09 -2.20
C MET A 85 -3.64 -6.74 -1.94
N LEU A 86 -3.49 -6.23 -0.72
CA LEU A 86 -3.96 -4.90 -0.34
C LEU A 86 -3.02 -3.87 -0.95
N VAL A 87 -3.58 -2.88 -1.65
CA VAL A 87 -2.83 -1.78 -2.26
C VAL A 87 -3.44 -0.45 -1.82
N ASP A 88 -2.59 0.49 -1.39
CA ASP A 88 -3.04 1.83 -0.97
C ASP A 88 -3.64 2.57 -2.17
N ALA A 89 -4.75 3.28 -1.93
CA ALA A 89 -5.54 3.95 -2.98
C ALA A 89 -4.76 5.01 -3.79
N ASP A 90 -3.67 5.55 -3.24
CA ASP A 90 -2.78 6.50 -3.91
C ASP A 90 -1.61 5.83 -4.66
N CYS A 91 -1.71 4.54 -4.92
CA CYS A 91 -0.83 3.80 -5.83
C CYS A 91 -1.39 3.79 -7.25
N VAL A 92 -0.49 3.55 -8.21
CA VAL A 92 -0.82 3.25 -9.62
C VAL A 92 0.09 2.13 -10.07
N MET A 93 -0.47 1.07 -10.67
CA MET A 93 0.31 0.00 -11.28
C MET A 93 0.86 0.50 -12.62
N VAL A 94 2.17 0.32 -12.88
CA VAL A 94 2.85 0.96 -14.00
C VAL A 94 3.49 0.00 -14.99
N LYS A 95 3.46 -1.32 -14.68
CA LYS A 95 3.95 -2.36 -15.60
C LYS A 95 3.49 -3.76 -15.19
N HIS A 96 3.68 -4.73 -16.09
CA HIS A 96 3.52 -6.16 -15.82
C HIS A 96 4.60 -6.72 -14.88
N GLY A 97 4.40 -7.96 -14.42
CA GLY A 97 5.36 -8.73 -13.63
C GLY A 97 4.97 -8.93 -12.18
N ILE A 98 3.76 -8.54 -11.80
CA ILE A 98 3.24 -8.71 -10.42
C ILE A 98 3.13 -10.20 -10.03
N GLU A 99 3.03 -11.11 -11.00
CA GLU A 99 2.96 -12.56 -10.78
C GLU A 99 4.11 -13.09 -9.91
N TRP A 100 5.32 -12.54 -10.09
CA TRP A 100 6.47 -12.89 -9.27
C TRP A 100 6.26 -12.58 -7.78
N TYR A 101 5.52 -11.51 -7.47
CA TYR A 101 5.23 -11.13 -6.08
C TYR A 101 4.08 -11.95 -5.50
N TRP A 102 3.10 -12.35 -6.32
CA TRP A 102 2.09 -13.31 -5.91
C TRP A 102 2.74 -14.65 -5.51
N HIS A 103 3.69 -15.15 -6.31
CA HIS A 103 4.46 -16.36 -5.98
C HIS A 103 5.37 -16.17 -4.76
N LEU A 104 6.05 -15.02 -4.64
CA LEU A 104 6.93 -14.73 -3.51
C LEU A 104 6.19 -14.78 -2.17
N PHE A 105 4.94 -14.32 -2.16
CA PHE A 105 4.13 -14.26 -0.93
C PHE A 105 3.23 -15.49 -0.73
N ASP A 106 3.11 -16.36 -1.71
CA ASP A 106 2.22 -17.52 -1.64
C ASP A 106 2.51 -18.41 -0.41
N GLY A 107 1.44 -18.83 0.28
CA GLY A 107 1.53 -19.61 1.50
C GLY A 107 1.92 -18.84 2.76
N ARG A 108 2.08 -17.51 2.68
CA ARG A 108 2.42 -16.66 3.83
C ARG A 108 1.16 -16.05 4.45
N PRO A 109 1.03 -16.09 5.78
CA PRO A 109 -0.12 -15.46 6.44
C PRO A 109 -0.10 -13.93 6.27
N LEU A 110 1.10 -13.33 6.18
CA LEU A 110 1.33 -11.91 5.93
C LEU A 110 2.61 -11.73 5.12
N GLY A 111 2.59 -10.87 4.08
CA GLY A 111 3.71 -10.61 3.19
C GLY A 111 3.91 -9.12 2.93
N MET A 112 5.14 -8.63 3.09
CA MET A 112 5.55 -7.25 2.81
C MET A 112 7.03 -7.24 2.46
N LEU A 113 7.43 -6.42 1.49
CA LEU A 113 8.86 -6.17 1.27
C LEU A 113 9.42 -5.36 2.43
N SER A 114 10.36 -5.94 3.15
CA SER A 114 10.86 -5.36 4.39
C SER A 114 12.21 -5.95 4.80
N SER A 115 12.85 -5.32 5.78
CA SER A 115 14.09 -5.80 6.38
C SER A 115 13.92 -5.96 7.88
N LYS A 116 14.45 -7.04 8.45
CA LYS A 116 14.52 -7.23 9.91
C LYS A 116 15.48 -6.22 10.51
N VAL A 117 14.99 -5.39 11.42
CA VAL A 117 15.79 -4.38 12.13
C VAL A 117 15.55 -4.47 13.64
N LYS A 118 16.61 -4.23 14.41
CA LYS A 118 16.57 -4.24 15.89
C LYS A 118 16.97 -2.90 16.49
N THR A 119 17.61 -2.06 15.70
CA THR A 119 18.15 -0.75 16.11
C THR A 119 17.95 0.29 15.01
N GLY A 120 18.23 1.55 15.34
CA GLY A 120 18.10 2.69 14.43
C GLY A 120 16.76 3.42 14.60
N VAL A 121 16.52 4.40 13.74
CA VAL A 121 15.35 5.27 13.83
C VAL A 121 14.34 4.95 12.72
N TRP A 122 13.07 4.86 13.08
CA TRP A 122 11.97 4.74 12.14
C TRP A 122 10.75 5.55 12.63
N HIS A 123 10.13 6.31 11.74
CA HIS A 123 9.07 7.25 12.11
C HIS A 123 9.43 8.16 13.31
N GLY A 124 10.71 8.55 13.41
CA GLY A 124 11.20 9.45 14.44
C GLY A 124 11.43 8.84 15.82
N LYS A 125 11.40 7.49 15.92
CA LYS A 125 11.62 6.76 17.18
C LYS A 125 12.67 5.67 17.05
N GLU A 126 13.29 5.34 18.17
CA GLU A 126 14.26 4.27 18.26
C GLU A 126 13.58 2.89 18.14
N ILE A 127 14.08 2.07 17.21
CA ILE A 127 13.53 0.74 16.95
C ILE A 127 13.75 -0.19 18.15
N SER A 128 14.87 -0.07 18.85
CA SER A 128 15.15 -0.84 20.07
C SER A 128 14.11 -0.59 21.16
N GLU A 129 13.67 0.65 21.30
CA GLU A 129 12.61 1.05 22.23
C GLU A 129 11.26 0.44 21.84
N MET A 130 10.94 0.46 20.52
CA MET A 130 9.76 -0.23 20.00
C MET A 130 9.78 -1.74 20.29
N CYS A 131 10.90 -2.37 20.03
CA CYS A 131 11.07 -3.80 20.32
C CYS A 131 10.86 -4.12 21.81
N ALA A 132 11.38 -3.29 22.70
CA ALA A 132 11.22 -3.46 24.14
C ALA A 132 9.76 -3.26 24.60
N ILE A 133 9.09 -2.18 24.15
CA ILE A 133 7.72 -1.87 24.52
C ILE A 133 6.75 -2.96 24.02
N LEU A 134 6.92 -3.42 22.79
CA LEU A 134 6.04 -4.40 22.15
C LEU A 134 6.45 -5.85 22.45
N ASN A 135 7.55 -6.04 23.18
CA ASN A 135 8.14 -7.35 23.50
C ASN A 135 8.35 -8.21 22.25
N VAL A 136 8.96 -7.63 21.21
CA VAL A 136 9.23 -8.32 19.94
C VAL A 136 10.73 -8.38 19.67
N PRO A 137 11.27 -9.48 19.09
CA PRO A 137 12.70 -9.65 18.85
C PRO A 137 13.27 -8.77 17.74
N TYR A 138 12.41 -8.25 16.85
CA TYR A 138 12.75 -7.35 15.76
C TYR A 138 11.48 -6.67 15.23
N VAL A 139 11.66 -5.66 14.39
CA VAL A 139 10.60 -5.04 13.61
C VAL A 139 10.93 -5.21 12.12
N ALA A 140 9.94 -5.58 11.31
CA ALA A 140 10.09 -5.60 9.86
C ALA A 140 9.89 -4.19 9.30
N LYS A 141 11.00 -3.51 8.99
CA LYS A 141 10.97 -2.15 8.44
C LYS A 141 10.71 -2.20 6.94
N GLY A 142 9.57 -1.69 6.51
CA GLY A 142 9.14 -1.66 5.11
C GLY A 142 8.04 -0.62 4.88
N ASN A 143 7.60 -0.51 3.64
CA ASN A 143 6.44 0.31 3.29
C ASN A 143 5.25 -0.62 3.04
N ALA A 144 4.15 -0.41 3.73
CA ALA A 144 2.95 -1.22 3.66
C ALA A 144 1.91 -0.74 2.63
N GLY A 145 2.29 0.15 1.71
CA GLY A 145 1.43 0.54 0.59
C GLY A 145 1.04 -0.62 -0.34
N VAL A 146 1.81 -1.73 -0.28
CA VAL A 146 1.40 -3.04 -0.80
C VAL A 146 1.64 -4.07 0.30
N LEU A 147 0.57 -4.75 0.71
CA LEU A 147 0.56 -5.75 1.77
C LEU A 147 -0.20 -7.00 1.30
N TYR A 148 0.42 -8.16 1.40
CA TYR A 148 -0.21 -9.42 1.09
C TYR A 148 -0.68 -10.13 2.37
N PHE A 149 -1.82 -10.83 2.31
CA PHE A 149 -2.24 -11.76 3.36
C PHE A 149 -3.16 -12.87 2.80
N GLU A 150 -3.15 -14.03 3.45
CA GLU A 150 -4.05 -15.15 3.16
C GLU A 150 -5.02 -15.35 4.31
N LYS A 151 -6.28 -15.69 3.99
CA LYS A 151 -7.27 -16.06 5.01
C LYS A 151 -6.92 -17.40 5.65
N ASN A 152 -6.50 -17.36 6.89
CA ASN A 152 -6.28 -18.51 7.76
C ASN A 152 -6.24 -18.07 9.22
N GLN A 153 -6.24 -19.02 10.14
CA GLN A 153 -6.27 -18.75 11.57
C GLN A 153 -5.06 -17.91 12.06
N ILE A 154 -3.88 -18.12 11.47
CA ILE A 154 -2.67 -17.34 11.84
C ILE A 154 -2.85 -15.89 11.42
N THR A 155 -3.38 -15.65 10.22
CA THR A 155 -3.68 -14.31 9.75
C THR A 155 -4.69 -13.60 10.66
N ASP A 156 -5.73 -14.30 11.11
CA ASP A 156 -6.70 -13.71 12.02
C ASP A 156 -6.05 -13.29 13.34
N GLN A 157 -5.19 -14.13 13.90
CA GLN A 157 -4.40 -13.80 15.11
C GLN A 157 -3.45 -12.61 14.88
N ILE A 158 -2.83 -12.50 13.71
CA ILE A 158 -1.97 -11.36 13.35
C ILE A 158 -2.79 -10.06 13.30
N PHE A 159 -3.95 -10.10 12.66
CA PHE A 159 -4.83 -8.91 12.55
C PHE A 159 -5.43 -8.52 13.91
N GLU A 160 -5.76 -9.50 14.75
CA GLU A 160 -6.20 -9.26 16.14
C GLU A 160 -5.07 -8.58 16.94
N TYR A 161 -3.85 -9.12 16.92
CA TYR A 161 -2.68 -8.51 17.54
C TYR A 161 -2.44 -7.06 17.08
N MET A 162 -2.49 -6.80 15.76
CA MET A 162 -2.35 -5.44 15.25
C MET A 162 -3.47 -4.51 15.74
N THR A 163 -4.70 -5.03 15.85
CA THR A 163 -5.84 -4.31 16.39
C THR A 163 -5.66 -3.99 17.86
N GLU A 164 -5.21 -4.94 18.66
CA GLU A 164 -4.94 -4.74 20.09
C GLU A 164 -3.87 -3.66 20.29
N ILE A 165 -2.77 -3.74 19.56
CA ILE A 165 -1.74 -2.69 19.62
C ILE A 165 -2.31 -1.32 19.26
N ALA A 166 -3.13 -1.24 18.22
CA ALA A 166 -3.74 0.02 17.80
C ALA A 166 -4.69 0.60 18.86
N LEU A 167 -5.40 -0.26 19.59
CA LEU A 167 -6.38 0.15 20.60
C LEU A 167 -5.74 0.46 21.95
N TYR A 168 -4.96 -0.47 22.49
CA TYR A 168 -4.52 -0.42 23.88
C TYR A 168 -3.17 0.25 24.07
N HIS A 169 -2.30 0.17 23.06
CA HIS A 169 -0.98 0.82 23.07
C HIS A 169 -0.98 2.13 22.27
N ASN A 170 -2.14 2.56 21.76
CA ASN A 170 -2.24 3.72 20.88
C ASN A 170 -1.60 4.98 21.50
N GLU A 171 -1.70 5.16 22.80
CA GLU A 171 -1.09 6.30 23.49
C GLU A 171 0.44 6.19 23.56
N GLN A 172 0.97 5.01 23.86
CA GLN A 172 2.41 4.75 23.92
C GLN A 172 3.02 4.71 22.52
N ILE A 173 2.38 4.00 21.59
CA ILE A 173 2.81 3.93 20.20
C ILE A 173 2.60 5.26 19.49
N SER A 174 1.57 6.03 19.77
CA SER A 174 1.41 7.38 19.23
C SER A 174 2.44 8.36 19.78
N ARG A 175 2.92 8.17 21.01
CA ARG A 175 4.11 8.89 21.51
C ARG A 175 5.36 8.48 20.75
N ILE A 176 5.46 7.21 20.35
CA ILE A 176 6.56 6.66 19.55
C ILE A 176 6.43 7.05 18.07
N HIS A 177 5.21 7.14 17.55
CA HIS A 177 4.92 7.28 16.12
C HIS A 177 4.21 8.56 15.73
N ARG A 178 4.09 9.52 16.61
CA ARG A 178 3.76 10.86 16.14
C ARG A 178 4.86 11.30 15.17
N ASP A 179 4.59 11.08 13.88
CA ASP A 179 5.14 11.95 12.89
C ASP A 179 5.05 13.37 13.48
N LYS A 180 6.07 14.19 13.30
CA LYS A 180 6.07 15.62 13.71
C LYS A 180 4.80 16.36 13.24
N ARG A 181 3.96 15.74 12.43
CA ARG A 181 2.67 16.19 11.89
C ARG A 181 1.44 15.55 12.55
N GLY A 182 1.60 14.72 13.58
CA GLY A 182 0.48 14.17 14.36
C GLY A 182 -0.32 13.04 13.68
N GLY A 183 0.17 12.41 12.61
CA GLY A 183 -0.50 11.30 11.93
C GLY A 183 -0.15 9.94 12.55
N PHE A 184 -1.14 9.03 12.53
CA PHE A 184 -0.93 7.62 12.84
C PHE A 184 -0.26 6.93 11.65
N ALA A 185 0.82 6.18 11.89
CA ALA A 185 1.46 5.32 10.90
C ALA A 185 1.15 3.85 11.22
N SER A 186 0.66 3.11 10.24
CA SER A 186 0.33 1.69 10.40
C SER A 186 1.53 0.77 10.25
N GLU A 187 2.55 1.19 9.50
CA GLU A 187 3.71 0.38 9.16
C GLU A 187 4.47 -0.17 10.37
N PRO A 188 4.70 0.60 11.44
CA PRO A 188 5.36 0.08 12.63
C PRO A 188 4.59 -1.03 13.34
N ILE A 189 3.25 -0.95 13.36
CA ILE A 189 2.42 -2.01 13.95
C ILE A 189 2.50 -3.28 13.11
N ILE A 190 2.40 -3.14 11.77
CA ILE A 190 2.59 -4.25 10.84
C ILE A 190 4.00 -4.85 11.01
N GLY A 191 5.02 -4.00 11.07
CA GLY A 191 6.40 -4.44 11.29
C GLY A 191 6.61 -5.18 12.61
N ALA A 192 5.95 -4.75 13.69
CA ALA A 192 5.97 -5.43 14.98
C ALA A 192 5.27 -6.79 14.93
N ALA A 193 4.17 -6.91 14.19
CA ALA A 193 3.48 -8.18 13.99
C ALA A 193 4.39 -9.22 13.32
N PHE A 194 5.24 -8.82 12.36
CA PHE A 194 6.28 -9.71 11.82
C PHE A 194 7.20 -10.24 12.90
N GLY A 195 7.64 -9.38 13.83
CA GLY A 195 8.48 -9.78 14.95
C GLY A 195 7.77 -10.71 15.93
N ALA A 196 6.53 -10.41 16.30
CA ALA A 196 5.74 -11.16 17.26
C ALA A 196 5.42 -12.59 16.77
N PHE A 197 5.13 -12.73 15.48
CA PHE A 197 4.79 -14.02 14.87
C PHE A 197 5.98 -14.70 14.16
N GLY A 198 7.19 -14.16 14.29
CA GLY A 198 8.40 -14.75 13.70
C GLY A 198 8.39 -14.79 12.17
N LEU A 199 7.66 -13.88 11.50
CA LEU A 199 7.48 -13.91 10.05
C LEU A 199 8.76 -13.51 9.32
N GLU A 200 9.02 -14.17 8.20
CA GLU A 200 10.16 -13.84 7.38
C GLU A 200 9.93 -12.59 6.53
N THR A 201 10.92 -11.72 6.50
CA THR A 201 10.95 -10.56 5.61
C THR A 201 11.37 -10.97 4.20
N GLN A 202 10.86 -10.26 3.19
CA GLN A 202 11.14 -10.51 1.79
C GLN A 202 11.81 -9.30 1.14
N SER A 203 12.76 -9.56 0.26
CA SER A 203 13.42 -8.55 -0.59
C SER A 203 12.76 -8.48 -1.96
N ALA A 204 13.07 -7.40 -2.68
CA ALA A 204 12.60 -7.24 -4.06
C ALA A 204 13.11 -8.36 -4.97
N VAL A 205 12.25 -8.80 -5.88
CA VAL A 205 12.56 -9.79 -6.92
C VAL A 205 13.37 -9.11 -8.01
N LYS A 206 14.62 -9.57 -8.22
CA LYS A 206 15.57 -8.92 -9.15
C LYS A 206 15.08 -8.93 -10.60
N GLU A 207 14.40 -9.99 -11.00
CA GLU A 207 13.90 -10.24 -12.35
C GLU A 207 12.89 -9.21 -12.82
N VAL A 208 12.10 -8.68 -11.88
CA VAL A 208 11.02 -7.73 -12.19
C VAL A 208 11.21 -6.35 -11.56
N GLY A 209 12.26 -6.16 -10.76
CA GLY A 209 12.53 -4.91 -10.07
C GLY A 209 11.73 -4.75 -8.77
N SER A 210 11.58 -3.53 -8.28
CA SER A 210 10.90 -3.27 -7.01
C SER A 210 9.38 -3.43 -7.11
N LEU A 211 8.76 -3.98 -6.07
CA LEU A 211 7.29 -4.04 -5.99
C LEU A 211 6.68 -2.64 -6.01
N MET A 212 7.28 -1.70 -5.30
CA MET A 212 6.75 -0.35 -5.18
C MET A 212 7.86 0.68 -5.06
N ILE A 213 7.64 1.88 -5.59
CA ILE A 213 8.46 3.05 -5.36
C ILE A 213 7.61 4.21 -4.84
N THR A 214 8.12 4.89 -3.81
CA THR A 214 7.46 6.08 -3.27
C THR A 214 7.98 7.33 -3.97
N THR A 215 7.09 8.10 -4.57
CA THR A 215 7.43 9.22 -5.46
C THR A 215 7.66 10.54 -4.74
N TRP A 216 7.16 10.72 -3.51
CA TRP A 216 7.18 12.01 -2.81
C TRP A 216 8.58 12.56 -2.52
N LEU A 217 9.61 11.69 -2.50
CA LEU A 217 11.01 12.09 -2.34
C LEU A 217 11.67 12.51 -3.66
N ALA A 218 11.04 12.23 -4.79
CA ALA A 218 11.58 12.59 -6.09
C ALA A 218 11.18 14.04 -6.43
N ARG A 219 12.13 14.84 -6.90
CA ARG A 219 11.83 16.18 -7.41
C ARG A 219 11.11 16.12 -8.74
N ARG A 220 11.51 15.17 -9.59
CA ARG A 220 10.89 14.87 -10.87
C ARG A 220 10.76 13.37 -11.04
N CYS A 221 9.67 12.95 -11.63
CA CYS A 221 9.43 11.58 -12.02
C CYS A 221 8.94 11.58 -13.47
N VAL A 222 9.34 10.56 -14.21
CA VAL A 222 8.80 10.27 -15.54
C VAL A 222 8.40 8.80 -15.53
N PHE A 223 7.16 8.53 -15.88
CA PHE A 223 6.65 7.18 -16.10
C PHE A 223 6.25 7.06 -17.56
N ASP A 224 6.79 6.07 -18.23
CA ASP A 224 6.34 5.65 -19.55
C ASP A 224 5.70 4.28 -19.43
N VAL A 225 4.37 4.28 -19.39
CA VAL A 225 3.56 3.08 -19.18
C VAL A 225 3.66 2.13 -20.38
N LYS A 226 3.85 2.66 -21.60
CA LYS A 226 3.98 1.85 -22.82
C LYS A 226 5.31 1.09 -22.84
N LEU A 227 6.37 1.73 -22.39
CA LEU A 227 7.70 1.13 -22.32
C LEU A 227 7.96 0.39 -21.01
N GLY A 228 7.10 0.55 -19.99
CA GLY A 228 7.27 -0.05 -18.67
C GLY A 228 8.49 0.46 -17.91
N VAL A 229 8.90 1.71 -18.16
CA VAL A 229 10.08 2.33 -17.54
C VAL A 229 9.68 3.52 -16.68
N SER A 230 10.46 3.74 -15.65
CA SER A 230 10.30 4.87 -14.74
C SER A 230 11.66 5.48 -14.42
N TYR A 231 11.70 6.81 -14.42
CA TYR A 231 12.88 7.57 -14.06
C TYR A 231 12.55 8.52 -12.92
N LEU A 232 13.35 8.48 -11.87
CA LEU A 232 13.22 9.39 -10.74
C LEU A 232 14.48 10.23 -10.60
N GLU A 233 14.32 11.55 -10.52
CA GLU A 233 15.40 12.45 -10.18
C GLU A 233 15.60 12.44 -8.67
N LYS A 234 16.67 11.79 -8.22
CA LYS A 234 17.10 11.84 -6.82
C LYS A 234 18.25 12.86 -6.69
N PRO A 235 18.33 13.59 -5.57
CA PRO A 235 19.54 14.32 -5.28
C PRO A 235 20.71 13.32 -5.22
N ALA A 236 21.79 13.58 -5.94
CA ALA A 236 23.01 12.80 -5.81
C ALA A 236 23.60 13.02 -4.43
N GLY A 237 23.87 11.95 -3.69
CA GLY A 237 24.50 12.00 -2.38
C GLY A 237 23.56 11.80 -1.21
N LEU A 238 24.12 11.20 -0.23
CA LEU A 238 23.66 10.79 1.09
C LEU A 238 22.35 11.37 1.61
N TRP A 239 21.59 10.50 2.18
CA TRP A 239 20.46 10.71 3.05
C TRP A 239 20.68 11.92 3.97
N GLY A 240 20.06 13.05 3.69
CA GLY A 240 19.96 14.08 4.70
C GLY A 240 20.00 15.55 4.24
N ASN A 241 20.57 15.91 3.11
CA ASN A 241 20.65 17.31 2.69
C ASN A 241 20.08 17.54 1.28
N VAL A 242 18.77 17.54 1.20
CA VAL A 242 18.00 17.82 -0.04
C VAL A 242 18.24 19.26 -0.56
N ASN A 243 18.84 20.12 0.24
CA ASN A 243 19.00 21.56 -0.03
C ASN A 243 20.43 21.99 -0.35
N HIS A 244 21.39 21.07 -0.49
CA HIS A 244 22.77 21.48 -0.82
C HIS A 244 22.88 21.78 -2.32
N PRO A 245 23.21 23.05 -2.71
CA PRO A 245 23.19 23.47 -4.11
C PRO A 245 24.27 22.80 -4.99
N LEU A 246 25.30 22.21 -4.37
CA LEU A 246 26.41 21.55 -5.06
C LEU A 246 26.21 20.06 -5.31
N LEU A 247 25.10 19.45 -4.87
CA LEU A 247 24.83 18.05 -5.14
C LEU A 247 24.28 17.90 -6.55
N ALA A 248 25.05 17.23 -7.41
CA ALA A 248 24.63 16.90 -8.76
C ALA A 248 23.34 16.06 -8.70
N LYS A 249 22.34 16.45 -9.49
CA LYS A 249 21.12 15.70 -9.65
C LYS A 249 21.39 14.54 -10.60
N SER A 250 21.05 13.32 -10.17
CA SER A 250 21.12 12.16 -11.05
C SER A 250 19.74 11.58 -11.28
N TRP A 251 19.45 11.28 -12.53
CA TRP A 251 18.31 10.44 -12.88
C TRP A 251 18.67 8.99 -12.63
N VAL A 252 17.82 8.29 -11.90
CA VAL A 252 17.97 6.87 -11.64
C VAL A 252 16.80 6.14 -12.29
N ALA A 253 17.12 5.18 -13.14
CA ALA A 253 16.13 4.28 -13.68
C ALA A 253 15.64 3.34 -12.57
N HIS A 254 14.34 3.26 -12.44
CA HIS A 254 13.65 2.31 -11.58
C HIS A 254 12.62 1.56 -12.41
N SER A 255 12.35 0.34 -12.02
CA SER A 255 11.33 -0.46 -12.68
C SER A 255 10.36 -1.03 -11.62
N PRO A 256 9.58 -0.17 -10.94
CA PRO A 256 8.60 -0.63 -9.95
C PRO A 256 7.38 -1.22 -10.63
N ILE A 257 6.67 -2.11 -9.91
CA ILE A 257 5.31 -2.54 -10.30
C ILE A 257 4.31 -1.43 -9.97
N PHE A 258 4.41 -0.87 -8.76
CA PHE A 258 3.54 0.22 -8.31
C PHE A 258 4.33 1.51 -8.07
N ALA A 259 3.76 2.63 -8.51
CA ALA A 259 4.15 3.97 -8.12
C ALA A 259 3.22 4.46 -7.00
N HIS A 260 3.76 4.77 -5.83
CA HIS A 260 3.01 5.22 -4.66
C HIS A 260 3.14 6.74 -4.51
N PHE A 261 2.05 7.45 -4.76
CA PHE A 261 1.96 8.92 -4.76
C PHE A 261 1.42 9.45 -3.43
N ILE A 262 2.17 9.32 -2.35
CA ILE A 262 1.73 9.82 -1.04
C ILE A 262 1.17 11.23 -1.16
N LYS A 263 -0.12 11.41 -0.82
CA LYS A 263 -0.86 12.67 -0.99
C LYS A 263 -0.89 13.16 -2.45
N LEU A 264 -0.86 12.23 -3.41
CA LEU A 264 -0.84 12.48 -4.85
C LEU A 264 0.34 13.37 -5.31
N LYS A 265 1.49 13.24 -4.68
CA LYS A 265 2.66 14.06 -5.03
C LYS A 265 3.74 13.26 -5.76
N PRO A 266 4.37 13.83 -6.80
CA PRO A 266 4.08 15.14 -7.43
C PRO A 266 2.77 15.09 -8.26
N GLU A 267 1.86 16.00 -7.99
CA GLU A 267 0.52 15.99 -8.60
C GLU A 267 0.52 16.02 -10.14
N PRO A 268 1.33 16.85 -10.82
CA PRO A 268 1.36 16.86 -12.29
C PRO A 268 1.78 15.50 -12.88
N VAL A 269 2.70 14.79 -12.20
CA VAL A 269 3.16 13.46 -12.63
C VAL A 269 2.06 12.42 -12.43
N TYR A 270 1.36 12.48 -11.29
CA TYR A 270 0.22 11.62 -11.02
C TYR A 270 -0.86 11.79 -12.09
N ARG A 271 -1.25 13.04 -12.40
CA ARG A 271 -2.26 13.33 -13.41
C ARG A 271 -1.85 12.79 -14.78
N SER A 272 -0.63 13.08 -15.22
CA SER A 272 -0.10 12.57 -16.49
C SER A 272 -0.10 11.04 -16.57
N LEU A 273 0.23 10.37 -15.47
CA LEU A 273 0.19 8.91 -15.40
C LEU A 273 -1.24 8.37 -15.48
N VAL A 274 -2.18 8.99 -14.78
CA VAL A 274 -3.62 8.62 -14.85
C VAL A 274 -4.17 8.82 -16.26
N GLU A 275 -3.78 9.88 -16.97
CA GLU A 275 -4.16 10.11 -18.37
C GLU A 275 -3.59 9.03 -19.31
N GLN A 276 -2.33 8.63 -19.13
CA GLN A 276 -1.72 7.53 -19.89
C GLN A 276 -2.50 6.21 -19.66
N ILE A 277 -2.81 5.87 -18.40
CA ILE A 277 -3.59 4.67 -18.07
C ILE A 277 -4.97 4.73 -18.72
N SER A 278 -5.66 5.87 -18.60
CA SER A 278 -7.01 6.04 -19.16
C SER A 278 -7.02 5.92 -20.69
N SER A 279 -5.96 6.36 -21.36
CA SER A 279 -5.83 6.23 -22.83
C SER A 279 -5.57 4.80 -23.31
N LEU A 280 -5.05 3.93 -22.43
CA LEU A 280 -4.71 2.53 -22.72
C LEU A 280 -5.78 1.56 -22.25
N THR A 281 -6.62 1.96 -21.32
CA THR A 281 -7.69 1.11 -20.81
C THR A 281 -8.91 1.23 -21.74
N PRO A 282 -9.41 0.14 -22.34
CA PRO A 282 -10.65 0.18 -23.12
C PRO A 282 -11.79 0.74 -22.25
N ALA A 283 -12.65 1.56 -22.83
CA ALA A 283 -13.89 1.94 -22.15
C ALA A 283 -14.62 0.65 -21.76
N CYS A 284 -15.02 0.53 -20.48
CA CYS A 284 -15.88 -0.58 -20.05
C CYS A 284 -17.06 -0.67 -21.03
N PRO A 285 -17.32 -1.81 -21.68
CA PRO A 285 -18.54 -1.97 -22.45
C PRO A 285 -19.69 -1.76 -21.49
N ASN A 286 -20.51 -0.74 -21.79
CA ASN A 286 -21.65 -0.30 -21.02
C ASN A 286 -22.46 -1.49 -20.53
N GLY A 287 -22.82 -1.45 -19.25
CA GLY A 287 -23.49 -2.49 -18.50
C GLY A 287 -24.66 -3.12 -19.28
N GLN A 288 -24.53 -4.40 -19.50
CA GLN A 288 -25.71 -5.25 -19.60
C GLN A 288 -26.28 -5.39 -18.19
N THR A 289 -27.23 -4.55 -17.87
CA THR A 289 -28.16 -4.80 -16.77
C THR A 289 -28.89 -6.09 -17.10
N ASN A 290 -28.45 -7.20 -16.52
CA ASN A 290 -29.27 -8.39 -16.46
C ASN A 290 -30.45 -8.09 -15.52
N SER A 291 -31.61 -7.86 -16.17
CA SER A 291 -32.92 -7.82 -15.59
C SER A 291 -33.31 -9.19 -15.04
#